data_9d53b19f7c7f418d3a24fe00ba34c1a5
#
_entry.id   9d53b19f7c7f418d3a24fe00ba34c1a5
#
_cell.length_a   1.000
_cell.length_b   1.000
_cell.length_c   1.000
_cell.angle_alpha   90.00
_cell.angle_beta   90.00
_cell.angle_gamma   90.00
#
_symmetry.space_group_name_H-M   'P 1'
#
loop_
_entity.id
_entity.type
_entity.pdbx_description
1 polymer ?
#
loop_
_entity_poly.entity_id
_entity_poly.type
_entity_poly.pdbx_seq_one_letter_code
_entity_poly.pdbx_strand_id
1 'polypeptide(L)'
;GYKCGLLSTVVNKIGVSEIKSTHTTPDAIQLNALLRHMIAEKCEYCFMEVSSHAIHQNRIAGLDFAGGVFTNITHDHLDYHKTFDEYLKAKKTFFDCLNEAAFALVNKDDKNGMVMMQNTKAKKLTYALKSMSDFSCKVIESDFSGMQLNIEGSEVWTKLIGQFNAYNLLAIYSTAILLGEEKLTVLTAISNLVSVEGRFQYVKSTNNIAGIVD
;
A
#
# COMPACT_ATOMS: atom_id res chain seq x y z
N GLY A 1 12.73 13.66 -8.23
CA GLY A 1 11.55 12.88 -7.83
C GLY A 1 10.34 13.80 -7.64
N TYR A 2 9.18 13.24 -7.62
CA TYR A 2 7.90 13.96 -7.48
C TYR A 2 7.66 14.42 -6.05
N LYS A 3 6.98 15.54 -5.90
CA LYS A 3 6.46 15.97 -4.60
C LYS A 3 5.17 15.21 -4.32
N CYS A 4 5.13 14.45 -3.22
CA CYS A 4 4.01 13.59 -2.91
C CYS A 4 3.34 13.99 -1.60
N GLY A 5 2.03 13.71 -1.51
CA GLY A 5 1.27 13.67 -0.28
C GLY A 5 1.12 12.23 0.22
N LEU A 6 1.01 12.05 1.54
CA LEU A 6 0.71 10.79 2.19
C LEU A 6 -0.35 11.00 3.26
N LEU A 7 -1.37 10.16 3.26
CA LEU A 7 -2.37 10.08 4.32
C LEU A 7 -2.36 8.66 4.89
N SER A 8 -1.91 8.50 6.12
CA SER A 8 -1.72 7.18 6.71
C SER A 8 -2.04 7.13 8.20
N THR A 9 -2.04 5.95 8.75
CA THR A 9 -2.29 5.71 10.18
C THR A 9 -1.25 6.40 11.07
N VAL A 10 0.01 6.42 10.65
CA VAL A 10 1.13 6.90 11.47
C VAL A 10 1.31 8.41 11.32
N VAL A 11 1.37 8.89 10.09
CA VAL A 11 1.67 10.28 9.78
C VAL A 11 1.02 10.71 8.47
N ASN A 12 0.58 11.96 8.40
CA ASN A 12 0.24 12.58 7.13
C ASN A 12 1.44 13.42 6.67
N LYS A 13 1.73 13.40 5.36
CA LYS A 13 2.82 14.20 4.77
C LYS A 13 2.34 15.06 3.62
N ILE A 14 2.87 16.26 3.53
CA ILE A 14 2.70 17.16 2.39
C ILE A 14 4.10 17.57 1.94
N GLY A 15 4.60 16.90 0.91
CA GLY A 15 6.02 17.00 0.55
C GLY A 15 6.93 16.54 1.69
N VAL A 16 7.73 17.44 2.24
CA VAL A 16 8.63 17.17 3.37
C VAL A 16 8.01 17.46 4.75
N SER A 17 6.86 18.13 4.77
CA SER A 17 6.19 18.51 6.03
C SER A 17 5.38 17.33 6.59
N GLU A 18 5.56 17.04 7.87
CA GLU A 18 4.83 16.00 8.59
C GLU A 18 3.75 16.61 9.49
N ILE A 19 2.58 15.99 9.46
CA ILE A 19 1.41 16.36 10.24
C ILE A 19 0.98 15.10 11.01
N LYS A 20 0.83 15.19 12.31
CA LYS A 20 0.38 14.07 13.14
C LYS A 20 -0.96 13.55 12.64
N SER A 21 -1.04 12.24 12.38
CA SER A 21 -2.30 11.58 12.04
C SER A 21 -3.17 11.40 13.28
N THR A 22 -4.47 11.57 13.13
CA THR A 22 -5.46 11.27 14.17
C THR A 22 -6.30 10.05 13.83
N HIS A 23 -6.38 9.71 12.54
CA HIS A 23 -7.11 8.57 12.00
C HIS A 23 -6.42 8.08 10.74
N THR A 24 -6.47 6.78 10.45
CA THR A 24 -5.96 6.18 9.20
C THR A 24 -6.46 6.94 7.96
N THR A 25 -7.75 7.27 7.94
CA THR A 25 -8.37 8.13 6.93
C THR A 25 -9.11 9.23 7.67
N PRO A 26 -8.76 10.51 7.48
CA PRO A 26 -9.45 11.64 8.10
C PRO A 26 -10.93 11.70 7.75
N ASP A 27 -11.72 12.50 8.48
CA ASP A 27 -13.09 12.83 8.07
C ASP A 27 -13.10 13.61 6.73
N ALA A 28 -14.25 13.69 6.08
CA ALA A 28 -14.36 14.27 4.74
C ALA A 28 -13.92 15.74 4.67
N ILE A 29 -14.15 16.55 5.73
CA ILE A 29 -13.77 17.96 5.75
C ILE A 29 -12.25 18.07 5.87
N GLN A 30 -11.67 17.38 6.83
CA GLN A 30 -10.22 17.37 7.06
C GLN A 30 -9.46 16.77 5.86
N LEU A 31 -10.00 15.69 5.26
CA LEU A 31 -9.44 15.07 4.07
C LEU A 31 -9.36 16.06 2.91
N ASN A 32 -10.46 16.75 2.61
CA ASN A 32 -10.48 17.76 1.53
C ASN A 32 -9.56 18.95 1.83
N ALA A 33 -9.44 19.39 3.10
CA ALA A 33 -8.51 20.42 3.49
C ALA A 33 -7.04 20.00 3.25
N LEU A 34 -6.68 18.76 3.59
CA LEU A 34 -5.34 18.22 3.35
C LEU A 34 -5.05 18.09 1.84
N LEU A 35 -5.99 17.58 1.04
CA LEU A 35 -5.84 17.49 -0.42
C LEU A 35 -5.68 18.88 -1.05
N ARG A 36 -6.47 19.86 -0.61
CA ARG A 36 -6.31 21.25 -1.05
C ARG A 36 -4.93 21.83 -0.69
N HIS A 37 -4.41 21.51 0.48
CA HIS A 37 -3.05 21.92 0.88
C HIS A 37 -2.00 21.23 0.02
N MET A 38 -2.14 19.93 -0.29
CA MET A 38 -1.26 19.22 -1.21
C MET A 38 -1.23 19.87 -2.61
N ILE A 39 -2.38 20.30 -3.12
CA ILE A 39 -2.47 21.02 -4.40
C ILE A 39 -1.73 22.36 -4.32
N ALA A 40 -1.94 23.15 -3.26
CA ALA A 40 -1.25 24.42 -3.06
C ALA A 40 0.27 24.24 -2.98
N GLU A 41 0.72 23.15 -2.37
CA GLU A 41 2.13 22.76 -2.27
C GLU A 41 2.67 22.05 -3.53
N LYS A 42 1.86 21.96 -4.59
CA LYS A 42 2.22 21.32 -5.87
C LYS A 42 2.62 19.85 -5.73
N CYS A 43 1.96 19.09 -4.85
CA CYS A 43 2.10 17.64 -4.85
C CYS A 43 1.47 17.06 -6.13
N GLU A 44 2.21 16.19 -6.80
CA GLU A 44 1.79 15.55 -8.05
C GLU A 44 1.03 14.25 -7.79
N TYR A 45 1.32 13.60 -6.66
CA TYR A 45 0.67 12.38 -6.21
C TYR A 45 0.21 12.50 -4.76
N CYS A 46 -0.89 11.83 -4.44
CA CYS A 46 -1.32 11.56 -3.07
C CYS A 46 -1.53 10.07 -2.89
N PHE A 47 -0.79 9.47 -1.97
CA PHE A 47 -1.01 8.10 -1.52
C PHE A 47 -1.79 8.13 -0.22
N MET A 48 -2.82 7.27 -0.10
CA MET A 48 -3.59 7.24 1.13
C MET A 48 -4.02 5.83 1.52
N GLU A 49 -4.01 5.56 2.81
CA GLU A 49 -4.66 4.40 3.38
C GLU A 49 -6.16 4.65 3.48
N VAL A 50 -6.95 3.79 2.83
CA VAL A 50 -8.41 3.86 2.85
C VAL A 50 -8.95 2.80 3.79
N SER A 51 -9.34 3.21 4.99
CA SER A 51 -9.91 2.29 5.99
C SER A 51 -11.34 1.89 5.63
N SER A 52 -11.76 0.69 6.06
CA SER A 52 -13.13 0.22 5.87
C SER A 52 -14.18 1.13 6.53
N HIS A 53 -13.81 1.75 7.66
CA HIS A 53 -14.64 2.77 8.32
C HIS A 53 -14.85 4.00 7.42
N ALA A 54 -13.78 4.46 6.76
CA ALA A 54 -13.84 5.62 5.87
C ALA A 54 -14.76 5.35 4.67
N ILE A 55 -14.69 4.14 4.11
CA ILE A 55 -15.56 3.74 3.00
C ILE A 55 -17.01 3.70 3.50
N HIS A 56 -17.29 2.99 4.58
CA HIS A 56 -18.63 2.85 5.13
C HIS A 56 -19.24 4.19 5.56
N GLN A 57 -18.42 5.13 6.04
CA GLN A 57 -18.85 6.47 6.46
C GLN A 57 -18.79 7.51 5.34
N ASN A 58 -18.55 7.10 4.08
CA ASN A 58 -18.48 7.99 2.92
C ASN A 58 -17.45 9.13 3.05
N ARG A 59 -16.36 8.93 3.82
CA ARG A 59 -15.35 9.97 4.02
C ARG A 59 -14.58 10.31 2.74
N ILE A 60 -14.54 9.37 1.79
CA ILE A 60 -13.87 9.49 0.50
C ILE A 60 -14.82 9.76 -0.66
N ALA A 61 -16.10 10.04 -0.36
CA ALA A 61 -17.10 10.29 -1.40
C ALA A 61 -16.71 11.51 -2.26
N GLY A 62 -16.88 11.37 -3.57
CA GLY A 62 -16.55 12.42 -4.54
C GLY A 62 -15.07 12.53 -4.89
N LEU A 63 -14.19 11.66 -4.36
CA LEU A 63 -12.80 11.59 -4.80
C LEU A 63 -12.66 10.63 -5.97
N ASP A 64 -11.89 11.06 -6.98
CA ASP A 64 -11.44 10.22 -8.09
C ASP A 64 -10.06 9.67 -7.80
N PHE A 65 -9.90 8.35 -7.87
CA PHE A 65 -8.65 7.66 -7.64
C PHE A 65 -8.03 7.20 -8.96
N ALA A 66 -6.74 7.44 -9.14
CA ALA A 66 -5.97 6.88 -10.26
C ALA A 66 -5.84 5.36 -10.15
N GLY A 67 -5.90 4.80 -8.94
CA GLY A 67 -5.89 3.36 -8.72
C GLY A 67 -6.19 2.98 -7.28
N GLY A 68 -6.54 1.71 -7.11
CA GLY A 68 -6.72 1.07 -5.83
C GLY A 68 -5.83 -0.16 -5.69
N VAL A 69 -5.19 -0.31 -4.53
CA VAL A 69 -4.31 -1.44 -4.23
C VAL A 69 -4.86 -2.23 -3.04
N PHE A 70 -5.09 -3.51 -3.23
CA PHE A 70 -5.47 -4.43 -2.16
C PHE A 70 -4.28 -5.31 -1.79
N THR A 71 -3.83 -5.20 -0.55
CA THR A 71 -2.68 -5.96 -0.04
C THR A 71 -3.12 -7.26 0.63
N ASN A 72 -3.95 -7.17 1.64
CA ASN A 72 -4.50 -8.32 2.37
C ASN A 72 -5.70 -7.88 3.22
N ILE A 73 -6.41 -8.88 3.75
CA ILE A 73 -7.45 -8.69 4.75
C ILE A 73 -7.36 -9.80 5.81
N THR A 74 -7.31 -9.39 7.07
CA THR A 74 -7.30 -10.27 8.23
C THR A 74 -8.56 -10.09 9.06
N HIS A 75 -8.81 -10.97 10.02
CA HIS A 75 -9.93 -10.83 10.96
C HIS A 75 -9.65 -9.68 11.93
N ASP A 76 -10.11 -8.49 11.56
CA ASP A 76 -9.96 -7.26 12.33
C ASP A 76 -11.23 -6.41 12.21
N HIS A 77 -11.39 -5.38 13.05
CA HIS A 77 -12.52 -4.44 13.02
C HIS A 77 -13.92 -5.08 13.10
N LEU A 78 -14.05 -6.28 13.71
CA LEU A 78 -15.34 -6.96 13.87
C LEU A 78 -16.22 -6.32 14.94
N ASP A 79 -15.65 -5.54 15.84
CA ASP A 79 -16.34 -4.65 16.75
C ASP A 79 -17.23 -3.64 16.03
N TYR A 80 -16.77 -3.14 14.89
CA TYR A 80 -17.49 -2.18 14.03
C TYR A 80 -18.36 -2.86 12.98
N HIS A 81 -17.81 -3.79 12.21
CA HIS A 81 -18.49 -4.42 11.06
C HIS A 81 -19.35 -5.63 11.43
N LYS A 82 -19.31 -6.08 12.71
CA LYS A 82 -20.03 -7.24 13.26
C LYS A 82 -19.64 -8.58 12.63
N THR A 83 -19.50 -8.67 11.30
CA THR A 83 -19.12 -9.88 10.58
C THR A 83 -17.97 -9.63 9.62
N PHE A 84 -17.21 -10.69 9.32
CA PHE A 84 -16.13 -10.61 8.32
C PHE A 84 -16.67 -10.28 6.93
N ASP A 85 -17.86 -10.78 6.58
CA ASP A 85 -18.48 -10.53 5.29
C ASP A 85 -18.86 -9.05 5.11
N GLU A 86 -19.37 -8.39 6.15
CA GLU A 86 -19.62 -6.95 6.12
C GLU A 86 -18.33 -6.14 6.00
N TYR A 87 -17.27 -6.55 6.69
CA TYR A 87 -15.95 -5.93 6.56
C TYR A 87 -15.38 -6.09 5.16
N LEU A 88 -15.44 -7.30 4.58
CA LEU A 88 -15.03 -7.58 3.22
C LEU A 88 -15.83 -6.75 2.20
N LYS A 89 -17.16 -6.71 2.35
CA LYS A 89 -18.05 -5.92 1.50
C LYS A 89 -17.74 -4.44 1.56
N ALA A 90 -17.49 -3.89 2.76
CA ALA A 90 -17.10 -2.50 2.92
C ALA A 90 -15.82 -2.17 2.12
N LYS A 91 -14.76 -2.98 2.26
CA LYS A 91 -13.53 -2.80 1.47
C LYS A 91 -13.77 -2.95 -0.04
N LYS A 92 -14.59 -3.94 -0.44
CA LYS A 92 -14.93 -4.18 -1.85
C LYS A 92 -15.62 -2.99 -2.50
N THR A 93 -16.47 -2.28 -1.77
CA THR A 93 -17.16 -1.08 -2.27
C THR A 93 -16.19 -0.03 -2.83
N PHE A 94 -15.01 0.13 -2.23
CA PHE A 94 -13.98 1.03 -2.76
C PHE A 94 -13.58 0.65 -4.20
N PHE A 95 -13.31 -0.64 -4.44
CA PHE A 95 -12.91 -1.14 -5.76
C PHE A 95 -14.07 -1.07 -6.77
N ASP A 96 -15.29 -1.34 -6.32
CA ASP A 96 -16.49 -1.28 -7.16
C ASP A 96 -16.77 0.17 -7.62
N CYS A 97 -16.36 1.18 -6.85
CA CYS A 97 -16.52 2.60 -7.15
C CYS A 97 -15.37 3.19 -8.00
N LEU A 98 -14.30 2.46 -8.28
CA LEU A 98 -13.23 2.93 -9.15
C LEU A 98 -13.74 3.13 -10.58
N ASN A 99 -13.37 4.25 -11.19
CA ASN A 99 -13.75 4.57 -12.57
C ASN A 99 -12.92 3.74 -13.59
N GLU A 100 -13.34 3.79 -14.86
CA GLU A 100 -12.73 3.01 -15.96
C GLU A 100 -11.28 3.44 -16.28
N ALA A 101 -10.91 4.67 -15.97
CA ALA A 101 -9.55 5.18 -16.18
C ALA A 101 -8.58 4.74 -15.07
N ALA A 102 -9.10 4.25 -13.93
CA ALA A 102 -8.31 3.78 -12.81
C ALA A 102 -7.79 2.35 -13.02
N PHE A 103 -6.88 1.92 -12.15
CA PHE A 103 -6.49 0.51 -12.02
C PHE A 103 -6.95 -0.06 -10.67
N ALA A 104 -7.23 -1.35 -10.65
CA ALA A 104 -7.47 -2.16 -9.45
C ALA A 104 -6.39 -3.24 -9.38
N LEU A 105 -5.41 -3.06 -8.49
CA LEU A 105 -4.29 -3.96 -8.30
C LEU A 105 -4.51 -4.79 -7.03
N VAL A 106 -4.58 -6.11 -7.13
CA VAL A 106 -4.87 -6.97 -5.98
C VAL A 106 -3.82 -8.05 -5.77
N ASN A 107 -3.56 -8.36 -4.51
CA ASN A 107 -2.78 -9.52 -4.12
C ASN A 107 -3.57 -10.80 -4.44
N LYS A 108 -3.13 -11.55 -5.45
CA LYS A 108 -3.79 -12.79 -5.89
C LYS A 108 -3.58 -13.96 -4.92
N ASP A 109 -2.53 -13.90 -4.11
CA ASP A 109 -2.25 -14.92 -3.10
C ASP A 109 -3.12 -14.75 -1.83
N ASP A 110 -3.79 -13.59 -1.66
CA ASP A 110 -4.84 -13.44 -0.66
C ASP A 110 -6.15 -14.03 -1.20
N LYS A 111 -6.80 -14.89 -0.41
CA LYS A 111 -8.04 -15.59 -0.81
C LYS A 111 -9.18 -14.64 -1.19
N ASN A 112 -9.17 -13.40 -0.69
CA ASN A 112 -10.18 -12.39 -0.98
C ASN A 112 -9.75 -11.41 -2.09
N GLY A 113 -8.49 -11.48 -2.56
CA GLY A 113 -7.97 -10.56 -3.56
C GLY A 113 -8.82 -10.50 -4.82
N MET A 114 -9.14 -11.65 -5.40
CA MET A 114 -9.96 -11.73 -6.60
C MET A 114 -11.40 -11.24 -6.38
N VAL A 115 -11.93 -11.37 -5.15
CA VAL A 115 -13.26 -10.86 -4.80
C VAL A 115 -13.32 -9.35 -4.87
N MET A 116 -12.24 -8.66 -4.45
CA MET A 116 -12.19 -7.19 -4.47
C MET A 116 -12.45 -6.59 -5.84
N MET A 117 -11.99 -7.24 -6.91
CA MET A 117 -12.12 -6.66 -8.26
C MET A 117 -13.22 -7.30 -9.13
N GLN A 118 -14.14 -8.06 -8.52
CA GLN A 118 -15.20 -8.73 -9.31
C GLN A 118 -16.04 -7.76 -10.14
N ASN A 119 -16.51 -6.68 -9.52
CA ASN A 119 -17.47 -5.75 -10.12
C ASN A 119 -16.84 -4.41 -10.55
N THR A 120 -15.54 -4.22 -10.30
CA THR A 120 -14.90 -2.95 -10.68
C THR A 120 -14.89 -2.74 -12.19
N LYS A 121 -15.07 -1.51 -12.63
CA LYS A 121 -14.88 -1.07 -14.01
C LYS A 121 -13.44 -0.71 -14.33
N ALA A 122 -12.61 -0.54 -13.30
CA ALA A 122 -11.21 -0.22 -13.44
C ALA A 122 -10.41 -1.35 -14.13
N LYS A 123 -9.25 -1.04 -14.69
CA LYS A 123 -8.33 -2.02 -15.25
C LYS A 123 -7.90 -3.00 -14.16
N LYS A 124 -8.25 -4.28 -14.32
CA LYS A 124 -7.97 -5.35 -13.34
C LYS A 124 -6.56 -5.88 -13.50
N LEU A 125 -5.79 -5.86 -12.42
CA LEU A 125 -4.40 -6.32 -12.38
C LEU A 125 -4.11 -7.06 -11.08
N THR A 126 -3.21 -8.00 -11.15
CA THR A 126 -2.84 -8.87 -10.03
C THR A 126 -1.35 -8.82 -9.75
N TYR A 127 -0.97 -9.00 -8.49
CA TYR A 127 0.41 -9.28 -8.11
C TYR A 127 0.47 -10.46 -7.15
N ALA A 128 1.54 -11.24 -7.18
CA ALA A 128 1.69 -12.43 -6.36
C ALA A 128 3.15 -12.87 -6.22
N LEU A 129 3.45 -13.61 -5.14
CA LEU A 129 4.71 -14.30 -4.95
C LEU A 129 4.62 -15.80 -5.31
N LYS A 130 3.42 -16.38 -5.24
CA LYS A 130 3.18 -17.84 -5.37
C LYS A 130 2.37 -18.19 -6.59
N SER A 131 1.40 -17.36 -6.95
CA SER A 131 0.48 -17.60 -8.06
C SER A 131 0.94 -16.92 -9.35
N MET A 132 0.52 -17.42 -10.52
CA MET A 132 0.66 -16.65 -11.77
C MET A 132 -0.14 -15.34 -11.67
N SER A 133 0.49 -14.24 -12.01
CA SER A 133 -0.07 -12.88 -11.88
C SER A 133 0.53 -11.95 -12.93
N ASP A 134 -0.02 -10.74 -13.05
CA ASP A 134 0.49 -9.71 -13.96
C ASP A 134 1.84 -9.16 -13.48
N PHE A 135 2.07 -9.11 -12.17
CA PHE A 135 3.36 -8.78 -11.57
C PHE A 135 3.78 -9.87 -10.61
N SER A 136 5.03 -10.30 -10.71
CA SER A 136 5.56 -11.41 -9.93
C SER A 136 6.86 -11.06 -9.22
N CYS A 137 7.07 -11.68 -8.06
CA CYS A 137 8.31 -11.59 -7.30
C CYS A 137 8.65 -12.95 -6.70
N LYS A 138 9.94 -13.29 -6.72
CA LYS A 138 10.48 -14.44 -5.99
C LYS A 138 11.48 -13.96 -4.95
N VAL A 139 11.37 -14.49 -3.74
CA VAL A 139 12.41 -14.33 -2.71
C VAL A 139 13.51 -15.35 -3.02
N ILE A 140 14.70 -14.85 -3.36
CA ILE A 140 15.88 -15.69 -3.66
C ILE A 140 16.55 -16.07 -2.36
N GLU A 141 16.81 -15.06 -1.52
CA GLU A 141 17.48 -15.19 -0.23
C GLU A 141 16.84 -14.23 0.77
N SER A 142 16.79 -14.63 2.04
CA SER A 142 16.27 -13.80 3.12
C SER A 142 16.97 -14.14 4.42
N ASP A 143 17.59 -13.14 5.03
CA ASP A 143 18.20 -13.23 6.35
C ASP A 143 17.91 -11.95 7.17
N PHE A 144 18.58 -11.80 8.32
CA PHE A 144 18.41 -10.63 9.17
C PHE A 144 19.05 -9.34 8.63
N SER A 145 19.85 -9.41 7.55
CA SER A 145 20.43 -8.24 6.90
C SER A 145 19.54 -7.68 5.80
N GLY A 146 18.61 -8.50 5.28
CA GLY A 146 17.68 -8.10 4.21
C GLY A 146 17.19 -9.27 3.38
N MET A 147 16.69 -8.96 2.18
CA MET A 147 16.22 -9.95 1.22
C MET A 147 16.78 -9.65 -0.17
N GLN A 148 17.14 -10.71 -0.89
CA GLN A 148 17.36 -10.68 -2.33
C GLN A 148 16.08 -11.13 -3.02
N LEU A 149 15.53 -10.26 -3.86
CA LEU A 149 14.29 -10.46 -4.57
C LEU A 149 14.56 -10.50 -6.08
N ASN A 150 13.83 -11.36 -6.79
CA ASN A 150 13.71 -11.26 -8.24
C ASN A 150 12.33 -10.70 -8.56
N ILE A 151 12.27 -9.45 -8.99
CA ILE A 151 11.04 -8.74 -9.37
C ILE A 151 11.02 -8.64 -10.90
N GLU A 152 10.08 -9.30 -11.56
CA GLU A 152 9.91 -9.28 -13.01
C GLU A 152 11.24 -9.56 -13.76
N GLY A 153 11.99 -10.56 -13.32
CA GLY A 153 13.25 -10.98 -13.94
C GLY A 153 14.47 -10.12 -13.57
N SER A 154 14.32 -9.14 -12.68
CA SER A 154 15.42 -8.30 -12.20
C SER A 154 15.70 -8.55 -10.73
N GLU A 155 16.96 -8.76 -10.40
CA GLU A 155 17.40 -8.96 -9.02
C GLU A 155 17.59 -7.61 -8.33
N VAL A 156 17.10 -7.52 -7.10
CA VAL A 156 17.23 -6.35 -6.24
C VAL A 156 17.43 -6.79 -4.80
N TRP A 157 18.40 -6.17 -4.13
CA TRP A 157 18.58 -6.30 -2.69
C TRP A 157 17.78 -5.24 -1.93
N THR A 158 17.17 -5.63 -0.82
CA THR A 158 16.46 -4.73 0.08
C THR A 158 16.85 -5.00 1.54
N LYS A 159 16.88 -3.94 2.35
CA LYS A 159 17.10 -4.04 3.80
C LYS A 159 15.88 -4.52 4.58
N LEU A 160 14.71 -4.57 3.93
CA LEU A 160 13.49 -5.06 4.56
C LEU A 160 13.54 -6.58 4.67
N ILE A 161 13.04 -7.11 5.78
CA ILE A 161 13.02 -8.54 6.09
C ILE A 161 11.58 -9.05 6.21
N GLY A 162 11.40 -10.36 6.00
CA GLY A 162 10.10 -11.02 6.11
C GLY A 162 9.29 -11.06 4.81
N GLN A 163 8.67 -12.21 4.57
CA GLN A 163 7.92 -12.48 3.32
C GLN A 163 6.79 -11.45 3.06
N PHE A 164 6.16 -10.92 4.11
CA PHE A 164 5.12 -9.91 3.97
C PHE A 164 5.67 -8.61 3.35
N ASN A 165 6.95 -8.26 3.63
CA ASN A 165 7.59 -7.13 2.98
C ASN A 165 7.90 -7.38 1.50
N ALA A 166 8.12 -8.63 1.08
CA ALA A 166 8.23 -8.94 -0.35
C ALA A 166 6.89 -8.64 -1.09
N TYR A 167 5.73 -8.98 -0.47
CA TYR A 167 4.42 -8.57 -1.00
C TYR A 167 4.26 -7.05 -1.04
N ASN A 168 4.64 -6.35 0.04
CA ASN A 168 4.55 -4.90 0.10
C ASN A 168 5.41 -4.23 -0.97
N LEU A 169 6.65 -4.69 -1.14
CA LEU A 169 7.58 -4.18 -2.15
C LEU A 169 7.09 -4.44 -3.57
N LEU A 170 6.50 -5.63 -3.82
CA LEU A 170 5.91 -5.93 -5.12
C LEU A 170 4.68 -5.04 -5.38
N ALA A 171 3.85 -4.77 -4.37
CA ALA A 171 2.72 -3.84 -4.50
C ALA A 171 3.20 -2.41 -4.82
N ILE A 172 4.27 -1.93 -4.15
CA ILE A 172 4.90 -0.64 -4.43
C ILE A 172 5.44 -0.60 -5.85
N TYR A 173 6.22 -1.61 -6.25
CA TYR A 173 6.77 -1.74 -7.60
C TYR A 173 5.67 -1.68 -8.65
N SER A 174 4.67 -2.55 -8.52
CA SER A 174 3.57 -2.65 -9.48
C SER A 174 2.78 -1.35 -9.59
N THR A 175 2.53 -0.68 -8.45
CA THR A 175 1.84 0.61 -8.42
C THR A 175 2.65 1.69 -9.15
N ALA A 176 3.96 1.76 -8.91
CA ALA A 176 4.83 2.74 -9.57
C ALA A 176 4.88 2.52 -11.08
N ILE A 177 5.00 1.26 -11.54
CA ILE A 177 4.96 0.93 -12.98
C ILE A 177 3.61 1.31 -13.60
N LEU A 178 2.49 1.09 -12.90
CA LEU A 178 1.16 1.46 -13.37
C LEU A 178 0.95 2.99 -13.44
N LEU A 179 1.67 3.74 -12.62
CA LEU A 179 1.71 5.20 -12.67
C LEU A 179 2.69 5.74 -13.73
N GLY A 180 3.40 4.87 -14.46
CA GLY A 180 4.27 5.25 -15.58
C GLY A 180 5.75 5.40 -15.22
N GLU A 181 6.15 4.97 -14.01
CA GLU A 181 7.54 5.04 -13.60
C GLU A 181 8.42 4.01 -14.33
N GLU A 182 9.67 4.38 -14.54
CA GLU A 182 10.65 3.54 -15.21
C GLU A 182 11.15 2.45 -14.26
N LYS A 183 11.22 1.19 -14.76
CA LYS A 183 11.54 -0.01 -13.99
C LYS A 183 12.81 0.13 -13.13
N LEU A 184 13.90 0.59 -13.73
CA LEU A 184 15.20 0.67 -13.04
C LEU A 184 15.16 1.72 -11.92
N THR A 185 14.47 2.84 -12.15
CA THR A 185 14.24 3.88 -11.15
C THR A 185 13.50 3.34 -9.94
N VAL A 186 12.45 2.55 -10.16
CA VAL A 186 11.67 1.94 -9.09
C VAL A 186 12.48 0.91 -8.31
N LEU A 187 13.23 0.04 -8.99
CA LEU A 187 14.09 -0.97 -8.34
C LEU A 187 15.19 -0.31 -7.49
N THR A 188 15.79 0.76 -8.01
CA THR A 188 16.78 1.56 -7.25
C THR A 188 16.15 2.19 -6.00
N ALA A 189 14.93 2.72 -6.11
CA ALA A 189 14.22 3.26 -4.94
C ALA A 189 13.92 2.16 -3.91
N ILE A 190 13.47 0.98 -4.34
CA ILE A 190 13.19 -0.18 -3.48
C ILE A 190 14.44 -0.62 -2.70
N SER A 191 15.61 -0.65 -3.34
CA SER A 191 16.87 -1.04 -2.69
C SER A 191 17.30 -0.10 -1.56
N ASN A 192 16.84 1.14 -1.57
CA ASN A 192 17.13 2.16 -0.58
C ASN A 192 16.07 2.26 0.54
N LEU A 193 14.95 1.52 0.45
CA LEU A 193 13.92 1.55 1.48
C LEU A 193 14.45 0.97 2.79
N VAL A 194 14.04 1.60 3.88
CA VAL A 194 14.29 1.14 5.25
C VAL A 194 12.97 0.84 5.94
N SER A 195 13.00 0.03 7.00
CA SER A 195 11.81 -0.27 7.79
C SER A 195 11.22 1.00 8.40
N VAL A 196 9.90 1.07 8.42
CA VAL A 196 9.17 2.10 9.16
C VAL A 196 9.29 1.78 10.65
N GLU A 197 9.48 2.80 11.48
CA GLU A 197 9.56 2.66 12.94
C GLU A 197 8.29 1.97 13.48
N GLY A 198 8.49 0.95 14.34
CA GLY A 198 7.39 0.14 14.89
C GLY A 198 6.67 -0.75 13.86
N ARG A 199 7.30 -1.07 12.74
CA ARG A 199 6.78 -2.02 11.75
C ARG A 199 7.83 -3.03 11.37
N PHE A 200 7.92 -4.11 12.13
CA PHE A 200 8.91 -5.18 11.97
C PHE A 200 10.35 -4.64 11.85
N GLN A 201 10.64 -3.66 12.67
CA GLN A 201 11.92 -2.99 12.69
C GLN A 201 12.97 -3.87 13.36
N TYR A 202 14.02 -4.22 12.61
CA TYR A 202 15.16 -4.94 13.15
C TYR A 202 16.10 -3.97 13.89
N VAL A 203 16.35 -4.23 15.16
CA VAL A 203 17.28 -3.46 16.00
C VAL A 203 18.37 -4.39 16.49
N LYS A 204 19.62 -4.06 16.21
CA LYS A 204 20.77 -4.80 16.68
C LYS A 204 21.47 -4.03 17.80
N SER A 205 21.65 -4.67 18.96
CA SER A 205 22.42 -4.11 20.06
C SER A 205 23.92 -4.31 19.83
N THR A 206 24.75 -3.53 20.53
CA THR A 206 26.21 -3.66 20.53
C THR A 206 26.68 -5.04 21.00
N ASN A 207 25.86 -5.79 21.74
CA ASN A 207 26.13 -7.13 22.25
C ASN A 207 25.63 -8.26 21.35
N ASN A 208 25.39 -8.00 20.07
CA ASN A 208 24.85 -8.95 19.11
C ASN A 208 23.44 -9.51 19.47
N ILE A 209 22.70 -8.84 20.35
CA ILE A 209 21.30 -9.18 20.60
C ILE A 209 20.47 -8.52 19.49
N ALA A 210 19.65 -9.33 18.83
CA ALA A 210 18.70 -8.88 17.82
C ALA A 210 17.31 -8.74 18.45
N GLY A 211 16.68 -7.60 18.22
CA GLY A 211 15.30 -7.34 18.59
C GLY A 211 14.48 -7.00 17.34
N ILE A 212 13.21 -7.38 17.34
CA ILE A 212 12.22 -6.96 16.34
C ILE A 212 11.17 -6.14 17.09
N VAL A 213 10.90 -4.93 16.59
CA VAL A 213 9.83 -4.05 17.08
C VAL A 213 8.74 -4.04 16.03
N ASP A 214 7.51 -4.47 16.42
CA ASP A 214 6.31 -4.54 15.56
C ASP A 214 5.13 -3.83 16.24
#